data_c6c232e754bbbaf0af465dfd955ca9ce
#
_entry.id   c6c232e754bbbaf0af465dfd955ca9ce
#
_cell.length_a   1.000
_cell.length_b   1.000
_cell.length_c   1.000
_cell.angle_alpha   90.00
_cell.angle_beta   90.00
_cell.angle_gamma   90.00
#
_symmetry.space_group_name_H-M   'P 1'
#
loop_
_entity.id
_entity.type
_entity.pdbx_description
1 polymer ?
#
loop_
_entity_poly.entity_id
_entity_poly.type
_entity_poly.pdbx_seq_one_letter_code
_entity_poly.pdbx_strand_id
1 'polypeptide(L)'
;MTLAIDTSELTRDFGTFRAVDHLSLQVEAGRFYGFLGPNGAGKSTTIKMLTGLLAPTSGTIRILGEDVGDPVRALQVKRRIGVVPENLALFDNLTARESLTFVGRMYMLPPDTIRSRSEELLAIMDLAHETKKLTLEFSHGMKKKLALAAALIPNPDLLFLDEPFEGVDAVASRVLRDTLKQCVARGATVFLTSHVLEIVERLCTDVGVIAKGKLVHQGTMEELRRTGSLEDKFLEVVGEHVHESQKLSWIEA
;
A
#
# COMPACT_ATOMS: atom_id res chain seq x y z
N MET A 1 13.26 -13.11 13.99
CA MET A 1 12.15 -12.23 13.60
C MET A 1 11.47 -12.82 12.39
N THR A 2 10.14 -12.74 12.30
CA THR A 2 9.40 -13.31 11.17
C THR A 2 9.24 -12.24 10.11
N LEU A 3 9.60 -12.53 8.85
CA LEU A 3 9.40 -11.61 7.74
C LEU A 3 7.99 -11.76 7.14
N ALA A 4 7.32 -10.64 6.94
CA ALA A 4 6.06 -10.56 6.20
C ALA A 4 6.30 -10.51 4.69
N ILE A 5 7.40 -9.84 4.27
CA ILE A 5 7.83 -9.74 2.88
C ILE A 5 9.34 -10.03 2.84
N ASP A 6 9.75 -10.91 1.94
CA ASP A 6 11.15 -11.20 1.66
C ASP A 6 11.33 -11.39 0.14
N THR A 7 12.15 -10.54 -0.47
CA THR A 7 12.48 -10.64 -1.90
C THR A 7 13.98 -10.72 -2.10
N SER A 8 14.41 -11.50 -3.08
CA SER A 8 15.80 -11.59 -3.47
C SER A 8 15.94 -11.36 -4.96
N GLU A 9 16.77 -10.36 -5.33
CA GLU A 9 17.12 -10.00 -6.70
C GLU A 9 15.92 -9.83 -7.63
N LEU A 10 14.80 -9.31 -7.08
CA LEU A 10 13.54 -9.18 -7.78
C LEU A 10 13.68 -8.20 -8.95
N THR A 11 13.38 -8.68 -10.16
CA THR A 11 13.55 -7.90 -11.39
C THR A 11 12.31 -7.95 -12.24
N ARG A 12 11.95 -6.82 -12.86
CA ARG A 12 10.87 -6.76 -13.86
C ARG A 12 11.27 -5.93 -15.06
N ASP A 13 11.30 -6.56 -16.21
CA ASP A 13 11.54 -5.96 -17.52
C ASP A 13 10.23 -5.88 -18.33
N PHE A 14 10.03 -4.76 -19.02
CA PHE A 14 9.01 -4.55 -20.04
C PHE A 14 9.71 -4.24 -21.37
N GLY A 15 9.99 -5.26 -22.16
CA GLY A 15 10.84 -5.14 -23.33
C GLY A 15 12.24 -4.65 -22.93
N THR A 16 12.66 -3.50 -23.42
CA THR A 16 13.97 -2.89 -23.11
C THR A 16 13.95 -2.05 -21.83
N PHE A 17 12.76 -1.76 -21.26
CA PHE A 17 12.63 -0.95 -20.07
C PHE A 17 12.62 -1.82 -18.80
N ARG A 18 13.57 -1.60 -17.91
CA ARG A 18 13.66 -2.26 -16.60
C ARG A 18 12.96 -1.39 -15.54
N ALA A 19 11.80 -1.87 -15.08
CA ALA A 19 10.97 -1.14 -14.11
C ALA A 19 11.39 -1.43 -12.66
N VAL A 20 11.88 -2.63 -12.37
CA VAL A 20 12.44 -3.04 -11.06
C VAL A 20 13.73 -3.81 -11.34
N ASP A 21 14.81 -3.45 -10.65
CA ASP A 21 16.17 -3.89 -10.92
C ASP A 21 16.82 -4.46 -9.66
N HIS A 22 16.89 -5.81 -9.57
CA HIS A 22 17.54 -6.57 -8.49
C HIS A 22 17.11 -6.12 -7.06
N LEU A 23 15.81 -5.90 -6.87
CA LEU A 23 15.27 -5.42 -5.60
C LEU A 23 15.26 -6.54 -4.56
N SER A 24 16.09 -6.38 -3.52
CA SER A 24 16.10 -7.25 -2.34
C SER A 24 15.54 -6.47 -1.16
N LEU A 25 14.33 -6.85 -0.69
CA LEU A 25 13.53 -6.14 0.28
C LEU A 25 13.11 -7.10 1.40
N GLN A 26 13.30 -6.69 2.65
CA GLN A 26 12.86 -7.43 3.84
C GLN A 26 11.97 -6.56 4.71
N VAL A 27 10.76 -7.02 4.98
CA VAL A 27 9.81 -6.34 5.88
C VAL A 27 9.41 -7.28 7.00
N GLU A 28 9.64 -6.87 8.24
CA GLU A 28 9.24 -7.62 9.42
C GLU A 28 7.73 -7.64 9.60
N ALA A 29 7.20 -8.71 10.19
CA ALA A 29 5.78 -8.81 10.53
C ALA A 29 5.40 -7.80 11.63
N GLY A 30 4.16 -7.28 11.55
CA GLY A 30 3.63 -6.31 12.51
C GLY A 30 4.16 -4.88 12.31
N ARG A 31 4.82 -4.58 11.19
CA ARG A 31 5.35 -3.25 10.89
C ARG A 31 4.38 -2.43 10.05
N PHE A 32 4.48 -1.12 10.20
CA PHE A 32 3.91 -0.15 9.29
C PHE A 32 5.04 0.33 8.37
N TYR A 33 5.14 -0.26 7.18
CA TYR A 33 6.25 -0.04 6.25
C TYR A 33 5.86 0.92 5.13
N GLY A 34 6.62 2.00 4.98
CA GLY A 34 6.50 2.96 3.89
C GLY A 34 7.47 2.65 2.76
N PHE A 35 6.96 2.51 1.54
CA PHE A 35 7.79 2.30 0.34
C PHE A 35 7.73 3.54 -0.54
N LEU A 36 8.78 4.35 -0.46
CA LEU A 36 8.86 5.69 -1.02
C LEU A 36 9.62 5.72 -2.34
N GLY A 37 9.28 6.65 -3.18
CA GLY A 37 10.01 6.92 -4.42
C GLY A 37 9.25 7.87 -5.33
N PRO A 38 9.94 8.52 -6.27
CA PRO A 38 9.29 9.39 -7.25
C PRO A 38 8.35 8.60 -8.17
N ASN A 39 7.54 9.32 -8.93
CA ASN A 39 6.71 8.71 -9.96
C ASN A 39 7.59 8.00 -10.99
N GLY A 40 7.19 6.78 -11.38
CA GLY A 40 7.97 5.94 -12.28
C GLY A 40 9.14 5.18 -11.63
N ALA A 41 9.39 5.31 -10.32
CA ALA A 41 10.48 4.62 -9.62
C ALA A 41 10.32 3.09 -9.55
N GLY A 42 9.12 2.54 -9.81
CA GLY A 42 8.84 1.10 -9.74
C GLY A 42 7.93 0.67 -8.59
N LYS A 43 7.38 1.59 -7.78
CA LYS A 43 6.52 1.30 -6.60
C LYS A 43 5.34 0.40 -6.94
N SER A 44 4.43 0.83 -7.82
CA SER A 44 3.23 0.08 -8.19
C SER A 44 3.57 -1.23 -8.91
N THR A 45 4.68 -1.26 -9.69
CA THR A 45 5.18 -2.50 -10.29
C THR A 45 5.62 -3.49 -9.23
N THR A 46 6.32 -3.03 -8.19
CA THR A 46 6.73 -3.86 -7.06
C THR A 46 5.51 -4.42 -6.33
N ILE A 47 4.51 -3.59 -5.96
CA ILE A 47 3.27 -4.08 -5.33
C ILE A 47 2.58 -5.14 -6.20
N LYS A 48 2.47 -4.91 -7.52
CA LYS A 48 1.85 -5.89 -8.43
C LYS A 48 2.58 -7.23 -8.44
N MET A 49 3.91 -7.24 -8.32
CA MET A 49 4.69 -8.48 -8.21
C MET A 49 4.48 -9.15 -6.84
N LEU A 50 4.55 -8.39 -5.74
CA LEU A 50 4.37 -8.91 -4.38
C LEU A 50 2.96 -9.52 -4.16
N THR A 51 1.94 -8.97 -4.81
CA THR A 51 0.55 -9.44 -4.74
C THR A 51 0.22 -10.54 -5.77
N GLY A 52 1.17 -10.90 -6.63
CA GLY A 52 0.99 -11.90 -7.68
C GLY A 52 0.06 -11.46 -8.82
N LEU A 53 -0.14 -10.15 -9.01
CA LEU A 53 -0.84 -9.57 -10.16
C LEU A 53 0.08 -9.45 -11.38
N LEU A 54 1.39 -9.48 -11.17
CA LEU A 54 2.41 -9.42 -12.20
C LEU A 54 3.52 -10.42 -11.86
N ALA A 55 3.87 -11.30 -12.81
CA ALA A 55 5.00 -12.19 -12.62
C ALA A 55 6.32 -11.42 -12.72
N PRO A 56 7.33 -11.69 -11.88
CA PRO A 56 8.67 -11.14 -12.06
C PRO A 56 9.34 -11.71 -13.31
N THR A 57 10.33 -11.00 -13.85
CA THR A 57 11.22 -11.52 -14.91
C THR A 57 12.26 -12.47 -14.29
N SER A 58 12.77 -12.14 -13.11
CA SER A 58 13.68 -12.97 -12.31
C SER A 58 13.63 -12.60 -10.83
N GLY A 59 14.30 -13.38 -10.00
CA GLY A 59 14.30 -13.21 -8.54
C GLY A 59 13.21 -14.03 -7.87
N THR A 60 13.14 -13.94 -6.53
CA THR A 60 12.20 -14.71 -5.72
C THR A 60 11.39 -13.80 -4.79
N ILE A 61 10.17 -14.24 -4.46
CA ILE A 61 9.26 -13.53 -3.55
C ILE A 61 8.72 -14.52 -2.52
N ARG A 62 8.88 -14.17 -1.25
CA ARG A 62 8.19 -14.84 -0.14
C ARG A 62 7.30 -13.86 0.58
N ILE A 63 6.05 -14.24 0.78
CA ILE A 63 5.05 -13.45 1.52
C ILE A 63 4.54 -14.29 2.68
N LEU A 64 4.60 -13.74 3.89
CA LEU A 64 4.22 -14.44 5.13
C LEU A 64 4.94 -15.80 5.28
N GLY A 65 6.19 -15.88 4.82
CA GLY A 65 7.02 -17.08 4.83
C GLY A 65 6.80 -18.05 3.66
N GLU A 66 5.78 -17.84 2.84
CA GLU A 66 5.43 -18.72 1.72
C GLU A 66 6.01 -18.22 0.40
N ASP A 67 6.53 -19.13 -0.42
CA ASP A 67 7.02 -18.84 -1.77
C ASP A 67 5.82 -18.64 -2.72
N VAL A 68 5.65 -17.43 -3.24
CA VAL A 68 4.56 -17.12 -4.18
C VAL A 68 4.80 -17.58 -5.61
N GLY A 69 5.96 -18.12 -5.91
CA GLY A 69 6.23 -18.84 -7.18
C GLY A 69 5.51 -20.18 -7.27
N ASP A 70 5.15 -20.79 -6.13
CA ASP A 70 4.33 -22.00 -6.06
C ASP A 70 2.83 -21.61 -6.13
N PRO A 71 2.05 -22.08 -7.13
CA PRO A 71 0.64 -21.70 -7.28
C PRO A 71 -0.25 -22.05 -6.07
N VAL A 72 0.03 -23.16 -5.38
CA VAL A 72 -0.75 -23.61 -4.21
C VAL A 72 -0.49 -22.67 -3.04
N ARG A 73 0.78 -22.35 -2.77
CA ARG A 73 1.19 -21.43 -1.71
C ARG A 73 0.74 -20.01 -2.02
N ALA A 74 0.85 -19.57 -3.27
CA ALA A 74 0.34 -18.27 -3.72
C ALA A 74 -1.16 -18.09 -3.41
N LEU A 75 -1.98 -19.14 -3.58
CA LEU A 75 -3.41 -19.10 -3.24
C LEU A 75 -3.63 -18.98 -1.72
N GLN A 76 -2.82 -19.66 -0.91
CA GLN A 76 -2.87 -19.54 0.55
C GLN A 76 -2.50 -18.12 1.00
N VAL A 77 -1.46 -17.54 0.41
CA VAL A 77 -1.07 -16.14 0.65
C VAL A 77 -2.19 -15.18 0.28
N LYS A 78 -2.82 -15.33 -0.90
CA LYS A 78 -3.92 -14.46 -1.36
C LYS A 78 -5.09 -14.41 -0.39
N ARG A 79 -5.33 -15.46 0.37
CA ARG A 79 -6.40 -15.49 1.41
C ARG A 79 -6.04 -14.71 2.67
N ARG A 80 -4.76 -14.38 2.86
CA ARG A 80 -4.21 -13.72 4.05
C ARG A 80 -3.77 -12.28 3.80
N ILE A 81 -3.85 -11.80 2.55
CA ILE A 81 -3.49 -10.44 2.18
C ILE A 81 -4.72 -9.63 1.78
N GLY A 82 -4.68 -8.33 2.05
CA GLY A 82 -5.60 -7.33 1.51
C GLY A 82 -4.85 -6.38 0.58
N VAL A 83 -5.50 -5.96 -0.51
CA VAL A 83 -4.87 -5.09 -1.51
C VAL A 83 -5.77 -3.91 -1.83
N VAL A 84 -5.23 -2.69 -1.74
CA VAL A 84 -5.86 -1.47 -2.28
C VAL A 84 -4.94 -0.94 -3.37
N PRO A 85 -5.28 -1.16 -4.65
CA PRO A 85 -4.48 -0.64 -5.75
C PRO A 85 -4.69 0.87 -5.93
N GLU A 86 -3.74 1.55 -6.58
CA GLU A 86 -3.84 2.97 -6.96
C GLU A 86 -5.12 3.24 -7.77
N ASN A 87 -5.33 2.47 -8.83
CA ASN A 87 -6.58 2.49 -9.60
C ASN A 87 -7.59 1.54 -8.94
N LEU A 88 -8.56 2.10 -8.24
CA LEU A 88 -9.55 1.33 -7.49
C LEU A 88 -10.42 0.47 -8.41
N ALA A 89 -10.37 -0.84 -8.24
CA ALA A 89 -11.17 -1.80 -9.00
C ALA A 89 -12.50 -2.10 -8.27
N LEU A 90 -13.33 -1.07 -8.09
CA LEU A 90 -14.66 -1.19 -7.49
C LEU A 90 -15.71 -1.43 -8.58
N PHE A 91 -16.77 -2.18 -8.24
CA PHE A 91 -17.91 -2.39 -9.14
C PHE A 91 -18.86 -1.20 -9.03
N ASP A 92 -18.97 -0.41 -10.08
CA ASP A 92 -19.76 0.82 -10.13
C ASP A 92 -21.26 0.61 -9.86
N ASN A 93 -21.79 -0.53 -10.21
CA ASN A 93 -23.21 -0.92 -10.09
C ASN A 93 -23.58 -1.61 -8.78
N LEU A 94 -22.67 -1.67 -7.82
CA LEU A 94 -22.93 -2.20 -6.49
C LEU A 94 -23.00 -1.09 -5.45
N THR A 95 -23.83 -1.28 -4.43
CA THR A 95 -23.77 -0.49 -3.20
C THR A 95 -22.54 -0.90 -2.37
N ALA A 96 -22.17 -0.08 -1.38
CA ALA A 96 -21.07 -0.41 -0.49
C ALA A 96 -21.26 -1.77 0.22
N ARG A 97 -22.47 -2.06 0.71
CA ARG A 97 -22.79 -3.34 1.36
C ARG A 97 -22.69 -4.53 0.39
N GLU A 98 -23.18 -4.39 -0.82
CA GLU A 98 -23.07 -5.43 -1.84
C GLU A 98 -21.61 -5.67 -2.24
N SER A 99 -20.82 -4.62 -2.37
CA SER A 99 -19.37 -4.71 -2.64
C SER A 99 -18.64 -5.50 -1.55
N LEU A 100 -18.88 -5.21 -0.27
CA LEU A 100 -18.30 -5.95 0.84
C LEU A 100 -18.80 -7.40 0.89
N THR A 101 -20.08 -7.62 0.60
CA THR A 101 -20.67 -8.97 0.52
C THR A 101 -20.02 -9.78 -0.59
N PHE A 102 -19.83 -9.17 -1.76
CA PHE A 102 -19.15 -9.79 -2.90
C PHE A 102 -17.73 -10.23 -2.52
N VAL A 103 -16.92 -9.31 -1.98
CA VAL A 103 -15.55 -9.61 -1.57
C VAL A 103 -15.52 -10.70 -0.48
N GLY A 104 -16.38 -10.60 0.55
CA GLY A 104 -16.45 -11.61 1.60
C GLY A 104 -16.75 -13.01 1.06
N ARG A 105 -17.64 -13.12 0.07
CA ARG A 105 -17.94 -14.39 -0.63
C ARG A 105 -16.76 -14.91 -1.44
N MET A 106 -16.02 -14.03 -2.12
CA MET A 106 -14.80 -14.41 -2.86
C MET A 106 -13.74 -15.02 -1.93
N TYR A 107 -13.64 -14.51 -0.68
CA TYR A 107 -12.80 -15.09 0.36
C TYR A 107 -13.43 -16.26 1.10
N MET A 108 -14.62 -16.75 0.66
CA MET A 108 -15.35 -17.87 1.24
C MET A 108 -15.69 -17.70 2.74
N LEU A 109 -15.93 -16.47 3.17
CA LEU A 109 -16.33 -16.18 4.54
C LEU A 109 -17.79 -16.61 4.80
N PRO A 110 -18.12 -17.05 6.04
CA PRO A 110 -19.49 -17.35 6.43
C PRO A 110 -20.40 -16.11 6.29
N PRO A 111 -21.68 -16.28 5.87
CA PRO A 111 -22.60 -15.15 5.68
C PRO A 111 -22.76 -14.24 6.90
N ASP A 112 -22.82 -14.81 8.10
CA ASP A 112 -22.94 -14.03 9.35
C ASP A 112 -21.67 -13.21 9.63
N THR A 113 -20.50 -13.77 9.34
CA THR A 113 -19.22 -13.04 9.44
C THR A 113 -19.18 -11.89 8.45
N ILE A 114 -19.60 -12.10 7.21
CA ILE A 114 -19.67 -11.05 6.19
C ILE A 114 -20.58 -9.92 6.66
N ARG A 115 -21.79 -10.26 7.14
CA ARG A 115 -22.74 -9.27 7.62
C ARG A 115 -22.18 -8.44 8.77
N SER A 116 -21.70 -9.09 9.83
CA SER A 116 -21.16 -8.42 11.02
C SER A 116 -20.00 -7.51 10.67
N ARG A 117 -19.00 -8.02 9.93
CA ARG A 117 -17.82 -7.23 9.53
C ARG A 117 -18.19 -6.09 8.58
N SER A 118 -19.13 -6.29 7.66
CA SER A 118 -19.57 -5.24 6.75
C SER A 118 -20.24 -4.10 7.50
N GLU A 119 -21.09 -4.38 8.49
CA GLU A 119 -21.74 -3.37 9.31
C GLU A 119 -20.73 -2.55 10.12
N GLU A 120 -19.78 -3.22 10.76
CA GLU A 120 -18.72 -2.56 11.51
C GLU A 120 -17.82 -1.71 10.60
N LEU A 121 -17.34 -2.24 9.47
CA LEU A 121 -16.49 -1.52 8.53
C LEU A 121 -17.20 -0.31 7.92
N LEU A 122 -18.47 -0.45 7.53
CA LEU A 122 -19.25 0.67 6.99
C LEU A 122 -19.44 1.77 8.03
N ALA A 123 -19.64 1.41 9.32
CA ALA A 123 -19.74 2.38 10.40
C ALA A 123 -18.40 3.10 10.63
N ILE A 124 -17.28 2.37 10.73
CA ILE A 124 -15.93 2.94 10.91
C ILE A 124 -15.56 3.87 9.75
N MET A 125 -15.90 3.46 8.51
CA MET A 125 -15.61 4.25 7.31
C MET A 125 -16.57 5.42 7.08
N ASP A 126 -17.55 5.61 7.96
CA ASP A 126 -18.59 6.63 7.80
C ASP A 126 -19.31 6.50 6.44
N LEU A 127 -19.71 5.27 6.10
CA LEU A 127 -20.47 4.90 4.90
C LEU A 127 -21.81 4.23 5.22
N ALA A 128 -22.13 4.03 6.52
CA ALA A 128 -23.32 3.31 6.95
C ALA A 128 -24.62 3.99 6.54
N HIS A 129 -24.61 5.31 6.34
CA HIS A 129 -25.78 6.09 5.93
C HIS A 129 -26.00 6.09 4.39
N GLU A 130 -25.02 5.64 3.60
CA GLU A 130 -25.06 5.62 2.13
C GLU A 130 -25.60 4.27 1.58
N THR A 131 -26.63 3.73 2.23
CA THR A 131 -27.07 2.33 2.01
C THR A 131 -27.64 2.04 0.63
N LYS A 132 -28.18 3.05 -0.08
CA LYS A 132 -28.82 2.92 -1.40
C LYS A 132 -27.98 3.47 -2.54
N LYS A 133 -26.92 4.19 -2.23
CA LYS A 133 -26.07 4.85 -3.22
C LYS A 133 -25.16 3.84 -3.88
N LEU A 134 -25.10 3.86 -5.20
CA LEU A 134 -24.18 3.02 -5.97
C LEU A 134 -22.74 3.56 -5.85
N THR A 135 -21.78 2.66 -5.96
CA THR A 135 -20.34 3.01 -5.89
C THR A 135 -19.95 4.02 -6.97
N LEU A 136 -20.61 4.01 -8.14
CA LEU A 136 -20.43 5.01 -9.19
C LEU A 136 -20.61 6.44 -8.66
N GLU A 137 -21.58 6.66 -7.77
CA GLU A 137 -21.96 7.96 -7.21
C GLU A 137 -21.08 8.40 -6.03
N PHE A 138 -20.12 7.55 -5.60
CA PHE A 138 -19.23 7.86 -4.48
C PHE A 138 -18.17 8.89 -4.88
N SER A 139 -17.86 9.80 -3.96
CA SER A 139 -16.67 10.66 -4.09
C SER A 139 -15.41 9.81 -4.08
N HIS A 140 -14.29 10.38 -4.53
CA HIS A 140 -13.01 9.68 -4.52
C HIS A 140 -12.63 9.18 -3.11
N GLY A 141 -12.79 10.03 -2.08
CA GLY A 141 -12.56 9.66 -0.69
C GLY A 141 -13.47 8.53 -0.20
N MET A 142 -14.76 8.53 -0.58
CA MET A 142 -15.68 7.43 -0.28
C MET A 142 -15.25 6.13 -0.96
N LYS A 143 -14.80 6.20 -2.22
CA LYS A 143 -14.26 5.03 -2.95
C LYS A 143 -13.00 4.49 -2.27
N LYS A 144 -12.08 5.33 -1.81
CA LYS A 144 -10.88 4.90 -1.05
C LYS A 144 -11.28 4.23 0.27
N LYS A 145 -12.23 4.80 1.03
CA LYS A 145 -12.76 4.21 2.27
C LYS A 145 -13.38 2.82 2.01
N LEU A 146 -14.20 2.69 0.96
CA LEU A 146 -14.80 1.41 0.59
C LEU A 146 -13.75 0.38 0.13
N ALA A 147 -12.75 0.79 -0.65
CA ALA A 147 -11.67 -0.08 -1.08
C ALA A 147 -10.86 -0.61 0.12
N LEU A 148 -10.56 0.24 1.11
CA LEU A 148 -9.90 -0.22 2.35
C LEU A 148 -10.82 -1.17 3.14
N ALA A 149 -12.11 -0.86 3.29
CA ALA A 149 -13.07 -1.75 3.93
C ALA A 149 -13.12 -3.13 3.24
N ALA A 150 -13.12 -3.15 1.91
CA ALA A 150 -13.08 -4.38 1.11
C ALA A 150 -11.78 -5.17 1.32
N ALA A 151 -10.63 -4.49 1.41
CA ALA A 151 -9.36 -5.15 1.72
C ALA A 151 -9.30 -5.70 3.15
N LEU A 152 -10.08 -5.13 4.09
CA LEU A 152 -10.12 -5.53 5.49
C LEU A 152 -11.14 -6.65 5.80
N ILE A 153 -12.17 -6.84 4.96
CA ILE A 153 -13.24 -7.83 5.22
C ILE A 153 -12.71 -9.25 5.50
N PRO A 154 -11.65 -9.76 4.82
CA PRO A 154 -11.07 -11.06 5.10
C PRO A 154 -10.25 -11.12 6.39
N ASN A 155 -10.00 -9.98 7.05
CA ASN A 155 -9.12 -9.87 8.23
C ASN A 155 -7.67 -10.26 7.90
N PRO A 156 -7.00 -9.56 6.98
CA PRO A 156 -5.70 -9.96 6.47
C PRO A 156 -4.56 -9.80 7.50
N ASP A 157 -3.51 -10.61 7.33
CA ASP A 157 -2.26 -10.50 8.10
C ASP A 157 -1.31 -9.46 7.49
N LEU A 158 -1.47 -9.16 6.19
CA LEU A 158 -0.67 -8.18 5.45
C LEU A 158 -1.55 -7.38 4.50
N LEU A 159 -1.42 -6.06 4.56
CA LEU A 159 -2.11 -5.10 3.68
C LEU A 159 -1.10 -4.45 2.72
N PHE A 160 -1.41 -4.48 1.43
CA PHE A 160 -0.71 -3.73 0.40
C PHE A 160 -1.57 -2.55 -0.06
N LEU A 161 -1.06 -1.34 0.06
CA LEU A 161 -1.78 -0.11 -0.22
C LEU A 161 -0.96 0.76 -1.18
N ASP A 162 -1.47 0.95 -2.40
CA ASP A 162 -0.81 1.75 -3.42
C ASP A 162 -1.39 3.17 -3.42
N GLU A 163 -0.63 4.15 -2.94
CA GLU A 163 -1.00 5.57 -2.80
C GLU A 163 -2.39 5.77 -2.12
N PRO A 164 -2.61 5.20 -0.91
CA PRO A 164 -3.96 5.15 -0.31
C PRO A 164 -4.50 6.51 0.11
N PHE A 165 -3.64 7.52 0.27
CA PHE A 165 -4.00 8.87 0.73
C PHE A 165 -4.08 9.90 -0.40
N GLU A 166 -3.72 9.54 -1.61
CA GLU A 166 -3.77 10.44 -2.75
C GLU A 166 -5.22 10.84 -3.09
N GLY A 167 -5.46 12.15 -3.26
CA GLY A 167 -6.78 12.68 -3.58
C GLY A 167 -7.83 12.52 -2.48
N VAL A 168 -7.41 12.26 -1.24
CA VAL A 168 -8.29 12.05 -0.10
C VAL A 168 -8.28 13.29 0.80
N ASP A 169 -9.46 13.78 1.18
CA ASP A 169 -9.60 14.91 2.10
C ASP A 169 -9.10 14.56 3.53
N ALA A 170 -8.94 15.59 4.37
CA ALA A 170 -8.39 15.43 5.71
C ALA A 170 -9.23 14.51 6.62
N VAL A 171 -10.57 14.52 6.48
CA VAL A 171 -11.48 13.70 7.31
C VAL A 171 -11.36 12.24 6.91
N ALA A 172 -11.48 11.92 5.61
CA ALA A 172 -11.32 10.56 5.12
C ALA A 172 -9.90 10.04 5.38
N SER A 173 -8.85 10.86 5.18
CA SER A 173 -7.47 10.51 5.51
C SER A 173 -7.28 10.14 6.98
N ARG A 174 -7.96 10.84 7.91
CA ARG A 174 -7.92 10.51 9.33
C ARG A 174 -8.52 9.13 9.60
N VAL A 175 -9.71 8.85 9.04
CA VAL A 175 -10.38 7.54 9.19
C VAL A 175 -9.48 6.41 8.69
N LEU A 176 -8.90 6.56 7.49
CA LEU A 176 -7.98 5.56 6.92
C LEU A 176 -6.78 5.32 7.85
N ARG A 177 -6.12 6.40 8.31
CA ARG A 177 -4.95 6.29 9.21
C ARG A 177 -5.28 5.58 10.51
N ASP A 178 -6.37 5.98 11.17
CA ASP A 178 -6.75 5.42 12.46
C ASP A 178 -7.12 3.94 12.32
N THR A 179 -7.79 3.55 11.24
CA THR A 179 -8.08 2.15 10.91
C THR A 179 -6.79 1.33 10.68
N LEU A 180 -5.85 1.86 9.89
CA LEU A 180 -4.59 1.17 9.62
C LEU A 180 -3.72 1.00 10.86
N LYS A 181 -3.70 2.01 11.76
CA LYS A 181 -3.04 1.88 13.08
C LYS A 181 -3.64 0.76 13.93
N GLN A 182 -4.96 0.62 13.93
CA GLN A 182 -5.63 -0.50 14.62
C GLN A 182 -5.23 -1.85 14.02
N CYS A 183 -5.09 -1.95 12.69
CA CYS A 183 -4.61 -3.17 12.04
C CYS A 183 -3.19 -3.55 12.51
N VAL A 184 -2.27 -2.60 12.56
CA VAL A 184 -0.90 -2.84 13.05
C VAL A 184 -0.88 -3.18 14.54
N ALA A 185 -1.67 -2.50 15.36
CA ALA A 185 -1.78 -2.78 16.79
C ALA A 185 -2.25 -4.21 17.10
N ARG A 186 -3.04 -4.84 16.22
CA ARG A 186 -3.43 -6.25 16.33
C ARG A 186 -2.42 -7.24 15.73
N GLY A 187 -1.28 -6.74 15.21
CA GLY A 187 -0.20 -7.55 14.66
C GLY A 187 -0.19 -7.72 13.14
N ALA A 188 -1.13 -7.09 12.41
CA ALA A 188 -1.06 -7.07 10.95
C ALA A 188 0.10 -6.20 10.46
N THR A 189 0.66 -6.54 9.31
CA THR A 189 1.65 -5.72 8.62
C THR A 189 0.97 -4.83 7.61
N VAL A 190 1.38 -3.58 7.52
CA VAL A 190 0.92 -2.65 6.47
C VAL A 190 2.12 -2.23 5.62
N PHE A 191 2.03 -2.50 4.33
CA PHE A 191 2.97 -2.05 3.31
C PHE A 191 2.26 -1.02 2.43
N LEU A 192 2.69 0.24 2.51
CA LEU A 192 2.12 1.31 1.70
C LEU A 192 3.16 1.96 0.80
N THR A 193 2.75 2.33 -0.42
CA THR A 193 3.52 3.27 -1.23
C THR A 193 3.03 4.69 -0.99
N SER A 194 3.94 5.63 -1.04
CA SER A 194 3.61 7.06 -1.05
C SER A 194 4.72 7.88 -1.71
N HIS A 195 4.34 9.02 -2.27
CA HIS A 195 5.23 10.10 -2.64
C HIS A 195 5.13 11.27 -1.65
N VAL A 196 4.23 11.19 -0.65
CA VAL A 196 4.02 12.21 0.38
C VAL A 196 4.77 11.82 1.66
N LEU A 197 5.92 12.45 1.88
CA LEU A 197 6.85 12.14 2.97
C LEU A 197 6.21 12.31 4.35
N GLU A 198 5.44 13.39 4.56
CA GLU A 198 4.77 13.68 5.85
C GLU A 198 3.85 12.54 6.33
N ILE A 199 3.15 11.88 5.40
CA ILE A 199 2.27 10.75 5.74
C ILE A 199 3.10 9.59 6.26
N VAL A 200 4.20 9.28 5.59
CA VAL A 200 5.10 8.20 5.97
C VAL A 200 5.76 8.48 7.32
N GLU A 201 6.25 9.70 7.55
CA GLU A 201 6.85 10.10 8.83
C GLU A 201 5.90 9.95 10.03
N ARG A 202 4.60 10.19 9.80
CA ARG A 202 3.57 10.11 10.85
C ARG A 202 3.05 8.69 11.12
N LEU A 203 3.14 7.81 10.13
CA LEU A 203 2.50 6.49 10.19
C LEU A 203 3.49 5.34 10.29
N CYS A 204 4.58 5.42 9.54
CA CYS A 204 5.44 4.27 9.34
C CYS A 204 6.43 4.09 10.49
N THR A 205 6.71 2.83 10.81
CA THR A 205 7.78 2.42 11.71
C THR A 205 9.09 2.19 10.96
N ASP A 206 8.97 1.79 9.70
CA ASP A 206 10.08 1.42 8.83
C ASP A 206 9.85 2.00 7.43
N VAL A 207 10.91 2.22 6.69
CA VAL A 207 10.85 2.81 5.36
C VAL A 207 11.86 2.18 4.41
N GLY A 208 11.45 2.04 3.14
CA GLY A 208 12.32 1.75 2.02
C GLY A 208 12.18 2.83 0.96
N VAL A 209 13.29 3.26 0.37
CA VAL A 209 13.29 4.22 -0.72
C VAL A 209 13.72 3.52 -2.00
N ILE A 210 12.87 3.62 -3.02
CA ILE A 210 13.14 3.09 -4.37
C ILE A 210 13.40 4.24 -5.34
N ALA A 211 14.47 4.14 -6.12
CA ALA A 211 14.77 5.07 -7.19
C ALA A 211 15.28 4.30 -8.42
N LYS A 212 14.76 4.64 -9.61
CA LYS A 212 15.14 3.99 -10.89
C LYS A 212 15.08 2.44 -10.82
N GLY A 213 14.06 1.90 -10.15
CA GLY A 213 13.84 0.46 -9.98
C GLY A 213 14.67 -0.21 -8.87
N LYS A 214 15.56 0.48 -8.19
CA LYS A 214 16.45 -0.07 -7.16
C LYS A 214 16.06 0.39 -5.76
N LEU A 215 16.17 -0.50 -4.78
CA LEU A 215 16.11 -0.13 -3.36
C LEU A 215 17.42 0.57 -3.00
N VAL A 216 17.33 1.85 -2.68
CA VAL A 216 18.49 2.70 -2.42
C VAL A 216 18.70 3.00 -0.94
N HIS A 217 17.64 2.83 -0.14
CA HIS A 217 17.69 2.91 1.31
C HIS A 217 16.63 1.99 1.93
N GLN A 218 16.95 1.39 3.06
CA GLN A 218 16.01 0.68 3.93
C GLN A 218 16.45 0.85 5.39
N GLY A 219 15.50 1.17 6.27
CA GLY A 219 15.80 1.34 7.71
C GLY A 219 14.55 1.66 8.52
N THR A 220 14.74 1.82 9.81
CA THR A 220 13.68 2.26 10.72
C THR A 220 13.51 3.78 10.69
N MET A 221 12.30 4.26 10.95
CA MET A 221 12.06 5.70 11.10
C MET A 221 12.81 6.30 12.29
N GLU A 222 13.13 5.50 13.31
CA GLU A 222 13.93 5.94 14.46
C GLU A 222 15.38 6.23 14.06
N GLU A 223 16.00 5.34 13.27
CA GLU A 223 17.37 5.54 12.74
C GLU A 223 17.43 6.78 11.84
N LEU A 224 16.44 6.95 10.95
CA LEU A 224 16.37 8.12 10.09
C LEU A 224 16.32 9.43 10.88
N ARG A 225 15.45 9.52 11.90
CA ARG A 225 15.32 10.72 12.74
C ARG A 225 16.60 11.08 13.49
N ARG A 226 17.49 10.12 13.75
CA ARG A 226 18.80 10.38 14.37
C ARG A 226 19.82 10.97 13.39
N THR A 227 19.66 10.72 12.09
CA THR A 227 20.61 11.13 11.04
C THR A 227 20.16 12.33 10.23
N GLY A 228 18.92 12.80 10.40
CA GLY A 228 18.32 13.92 9.67
C GLY A 228 16.82 13.76 9.48
N SER A 229 16.25 14.51 8.55
CA SER A 229 14.85 14.33 8.14
C SER A 229 14.70 13.25 7.05
N LEU A 230 13.51 12.68 6.94
CA LEU A 230 13.19 11.79 5.81
C LEU A 230 13.31 12.53 4.47
N GLU A 231 12.97 13.82 4.45
CA GLU A 231 13.07 14.68 3.28
C GLU A 231 14.53 14.84 2.83
N ASP A 232 15.45 15.13 3.75
CA ASP A 232 16.88 15.26 3.42
C ASP A 232 17.41 13.96 2.82
N LYS A 233 17.07 12.83 3.44
CA LYS A 233 17.50 11.51 2.97
C LYS A 233 16.89 11.15 1.62
N PHE A 234 15.61 11.49 1.43
CA PHE A 234 14.93 11.30 0.16
C PHE A 234 15.56 12.14 -0.95
N LEU A 235 15.87 13.41 -0.67
CA LEU A 235 16.52 14.32 -1.62
C LEU A 235 17.96 13.88 -1.91
N GLU A 236 18.73 13.43 -0.91
CA GLU A 236 20.07 12.88 -1.10
C GLU A 236 20.09 11.71 -2.09
N VAL A 237 19.11 10.82 -1.94
CA VAL A 237 19.04 9.55 -2.69
C VAL A 237 18.36 9.71 -4.07
N VAL A 238 17.38 10.61 -4.17
CA VAL A 238 16.60 10.85 -5.40
C VAL A 238 17.11 12.07 -6.14
N GLY A 239 17.83 12.93 -5.45
CA GLY A 239 18.13 14.31 -5.78
C GLY A 239 19.24 14.55 -6.78
N GLU A 240 19.60 13.62 -7.67
CA GLU A 240 20.51 13.92 -8.80
C GLU A 240 20.03 15.08 -9.72
N HIS A 241 18.86 15.68 -9.42
CA HIS A 241 18.28 16.79 -10.18
C HIS A 241 17.53 17.82 -9.30
N VAL A 242 18.01 18.10 -8.09
CA VAL A 242 17.65 19.40 -7.50
C VAL A 242 18.43 20.45 -8.28
N HIS A 243 17.79 20.99 -9.33
CA HIS A 243 18.28 22.23 -9.94
C HIS A 243 18.47 23.23 -8.80
N GLU A 244 19.69 23.75 -8.63
CA GLU A 244 19.88 24.97 -7.83
C GLU A 244 18.71 25.90 -8.15
N SER A 245 18.02 26.35 -7.12
CA SER A 245 16.85 27.22 -7.27
C SER A 245 17.30 28.42 -8.08
N GLN A 246 16.98 28.44 -9.38
CA GLN A 246 17.25 29.58 -10.22
C GLN A 246 16.48 30.75 -9.60
N LYS A 247 17.23 31.71 -9.07
CA LYS A 247 16.63 32.93 -8.53
C LYS A 247 15.88 33.61 -9.64
N LEU A 248 14.60 33.85 -9.43
CA LEU A 248 13.78 34.59 -10.38
C LEU A 248 14.26 36.04 -10.36
N SER A 249 14.96 36.47 -11.41
CA SER A 249 15.62 37.78 -11.52
C SER A 249 14.68 38.99 -11.38
N TRP A 250 13.36 38.77 -11.45
CA TRP A 250 12.31 39.79 -11.32
C TRP A 250 11.64 39.83 -9.93
N ILE A 251 12.05 38.96 -8.98
CA ILE A 251 11.57 38.99 -7.58
C ILE A 251 12.52 39.81 -6.70
N GLU A 252 13.71 40.12 -7.16
CA GLU A 252 14.63 41.04 -6.46
C GLU A 252 14.21 42.49 -6.77
N ALA A 253 13.34 43.06 -5.96
CA ALA A 253 13.10 44.50 -5.86
C ALA A 253 13.24 44.93 -4.40
#